data_c02a6c31882d11ac78ce7969a3f2e74d
#
_entry.id   c02a6c31882d11ac78ce7969a3f2e74d
#
_cell.length_a   1.000
_cell.length_b   1.000
_cell.length_c   1.000
_cell.angle_alpha   90.00
_cell.angle_beta   90.00
_cell.angle_gamma   90.00
#
_symmetry.space_group_name_H-M   'P 1'
#
loop_
_entity.id
_entity.type
_entity.pdbx_description
1 polymer ?
#
loop_
_entity_poly.entity_id
_entity_poly.type
_entity_poly.pdbx_seq_one_letter_code
_entity_poly.pdbx_strand_id
1 'polypeptide(L)'
;MKLFYGTGNQSKLRNMRAILAGMPIELVTPADLGIRLPAVEENGATPLENAALKAKAYHAVSGLPSFSLDSGLYLEGVPAELQPGPYVRRVKGKELSDEEFIAYYQQLAHQYGGRLKARFINGLCVVLNDRQRKEAAGPQVSTDWFWIVETPHPTRLKGFPMDSIAVDPQTGRYWVEGDLKDEQIAKGSTLAIGVRRFFSELLQNDLHSEIEEINYGT
;
A
#
# COMPACT_ATOMS: atom_id res chain seq x y z
N MET A 1 11.72 -2.83 -17.67
CA MET A 1 10.63 -1.80 -17.69
C MET A 1 10.98 -0.68 -16.72
N LYS A 2 10.89 0.61 -17.15
CA LYS A 2 10.90 1.75 -16.22
C LYS A 2 9.49 1.99 -15.72
N LEU A 3 9.34 2.13 -14.39
CA LEU A 3 8.03 2.25 -13.75
C LEU A 3 8.07 3.39 -12.72
N PHE A 4 7.27 4.42 -12.93
CA PHE A 4 7.20 5.56 -12.03
C PHE A 4 6.35 5.25 -10.80
N TYR A 5 6.92 5.48 -9.62
CA TYR A 5 6.24 5.36 -8.34
C TYR A 5 6.09 6.72 -7.68
N GLY A 6 4.91 7.32 -7.83
CA GLY A 6 4.59 8.65 -7.31
C GLY A 6 4.33 8.63 -5.80
N THR A 7 5.36 8.44 -5.00
CA THR A 7 5.24 8.51 -3.54
C THR A 7 6.29 9.44 -2.94
N GLY A 8 5.85 10.30 -2.02
CA GLY A 8 6.74 11.05 -1.13
C GLY A 8 7.09 10.31 0.16
N ASN A 9 6.43 9.17 0.42
CA ASN A 9 6.65 8.38 1.62
C ASN A 9 7.85 7.45 1.45
N GLN A 10 8.95 7.76 2.15
CA GLN A 10 10.21 7.00 2.08
C GLN A 10 10.08 5.54 2.53
N SER A 11 9.18 5.25 3.47
CA SER A 11 8.93 3.86 3.91
C SER A 11 8.21 3.06 2.84
N LYS A 12 7.18 3.64 2.20
CA LYS A 12 6.52 3.00 1.04
C LYS A 12 7.51 2.72 -0.09
N LEU A 13 8.41 3.67 -0.35
CA LEU A 13 9.44 3.52 -1.39
C LEU A 13 10.43 2.39 -1.06
N ARG A 14 10.94 2.35 0.18
CA ARG A 14 11.85 1.28 0.62
C ARG A 14 11.18 -0.09 0.53
N ASN A 15 9.96 -0.22 1.04
CA ASN A 15 9.22 -1.47 0.97
C ASN A 15 9.00 -1.93 -0.47
N MET A 16 8.59 -1.03 -1.36
CA MET A 16 8.37 -1.40 -2.76
C MET A 16 9.67 -1.80 -3.47
N ARG A 17 10.79 -1.12 -3.20
CA ARG A 17 12.10 -1.53 -3.70
C ARG A 17 12.49 -2.92 -3.23
N ALA A 18 12.25 -3.24 -1.95
CA ALA A 18 12.50 -4.58 -1.41
C ALA A 18 11.61 -5.64 -2.06
N ILE A 19 10.31 -5.34 -2.23
CA ILE A 19 9.36 -6.25 -2.88
C ILE A 19 9.77 -6.54 -4.33
N LEU A 20 10.14 -5.53 -5.10
CA LEU A 20 10.47 -5.64 -6.52
C LEU A 20 11.94 -6.03 -6.79
N ALA A 21 12.77 -6.20 -5.76
CA ALA A 21 14.17 -6.56 -5.92
C ALA A 21 14.34 -7.86 -6.73
N GLY A 22 15.21 -7.82 -7.76
CA GLY A 22 15.47 -8.94 -8.67
C GLY A 22 14.46 -9.11 -9.80
N MET A 23 13.43 -8.25 -9.89
CA MET A 23 12.57 -8.16 -11.07
C MET A 23 13.18 -7.17 -12.10
N PRO A 24 12.95 -7.33 -13.41
CA PRO A 24 13.44 -6.42 -14.44
C PRO A 24 12.63 -5.09 -14.45
N ILE A 25 12.47 -4.47 -13.28
CA ILE A 25 11.75 -3.22 -13.06
C ILE A 25 12.71 -2.21 -12.43
N GLU A 26 12.87 -1.07 -13.10
CA GLU A 26 13.56 0.10 -12.58
C GLU A 26 12.52 1.07 -12.00
N LEU A 27 12.51 1.25 -10.68
CA LEU A 27 11.64 2.22 -10.03
C LEU A 27 12.18 3.63 -10.21
N VAL A 28 11.40 4.46 -10.87
CA VAL A 28 11.67 5.90 -11.06
C VAL A 28 10.82 6.69 -10.07
N THR A 29 11.41 7.63 -9.37
CA THR A 29 10.74 8.44 -8.34
C THR A 29 10.57 9.89 -8.81
N PRO A 30 9.73 10.70 -8.12
CA PRO A 30 9.65 12.14 -8.38
C PRO A 30 11.00 12.85 -8.31
N ALA A 31 11.86 12.43 -7.37
CA ALA A 31 13.20 13.01 -7.22
C ALA A 31 14.11 12.72 -8.43
N ASP A 32 14.02 11.52 -9.00
CA ASP A 32 14.82 11.12 -10.17
C ASP A 32 14.44 11.93 -11.41
N LEU A 33 13.19 12.40 -11.52
CA LEU A 33 12.71 13.21 -12.63
C LEU A 33 12.72 14.72 -12.33
N GLY A 34 13.02 15.14 -11.10
CA GLY A 34 12.96 16.54 -10.69
C GLY A 34 11.53 17.12 -10.76
N ILE A 35 10.49 16.28 -10.64
CA ILE A 35 9.09 16.71 -10.73
C ILE A 35 8.41 16.75 -9.37
N ARG A 36 7.47 17.68 -9.22
CA ARG A 36 6.59 17.74 -8.07
C ARG A 36 5.33 16.92 -8.34
N LEU A 37 4.96 16.06 -7.39
CA LEU A 37 3.71 15.32 -7.48
C LEU A 37 2.50 16.25 -7.47
N PRO A 38 1.48 15.99 -8.31
CA PRO A 38 0.22 16.70 -8.23
C PRO A 38 -0.52 16.33 -6.93
N ALA A 39 -1.27 17.27 -6.40
CA ALA A 39 -2.27 16.96 -5.38
C ALA A 39 -3.39 16.14 -6.04
N VAL A 40 -3.60 14.92 -5.55
CA VAL A 40 -4.68 14.06 -6.02
C VAL A 40 -5.75 14.03 -4.95
N GLU A 41 -6.97 14.37 -5.32
CA GLU A 41 -8.13 14.24 -4.43
C GLU A 41 -8.50 12.76 -4.30
N GLU A 42 -8.25 12.19 -3.11
CA GLU A 42 -8.54 10.80 -2.79
C GLU A 42 -9.98 10.67 -2.30
N ASN A 43 -10.92 10.74 -3.25
CA ASN A 43 -12.36 10.65 -3.00
C ASN A 43 -12.98 9.31 -3.39
N GLY A 44 -12.16 8.33 -3.73
CA GLY A 44 -12.59 6.97 -4.03
C GLY A 44 -13.16 6.26 -2.80
N ALA A 45 -14.19 5.45 -3.00
CA ALA A 45 -14.80 4.64 -1.95
C ALA A 45 -13.92 3.44 -1.54
N THR A 46 -12.97 3.06 -2.40
CA THR A 46 -12.09 1.90 -2.19
C THR A 46 -10.62 2.30 -2.38
N PRO A 47 -9.68 1.54 -1.77
CA PRO A 47 -8.26 1.73 -2.03
C PRO A 47 -7.89 1.60 -3.53
N LEU A 48 -8.58 0.74 -4.28
CA LEU A 48 -8.32 0.58 -5.71
C LEU A 48 -8.68 1.84 -6.50
N GLU A 49 -9.83 2.46 -6.20
CA GLU A 49 -10.23 3.70 -6.86
C GLU A 49 -9.23 4.83 -6.57
N ASN A 50 -8.77 4.97 -5.33
CA ASN A 50 -7.74 5.96 -4.99
C ASN A 50 -6.40 5.64 -5.65
N ALA A 51 -6.00 4.36 -5.72
CA ALA A 51 -4.80 3.95 -6.44
C ALA A 51 -4.90 4.30 -7.93
N ALA A 52 -6.06 4.09 -8.57
CA ALA A 52 -6.28 4.42 -9.97
C ALA A 52 -6.22 5.93 -10.23
N LEU A 53 -6.83 6.75 -9.37
CA LEU A 53 -6.76 8.22 -9.46
C LEU A 53 -5.30 8.70 -9.40
N LYS A 54 -4.54 8.17 -8.44
CA LYS A 54 -3.11 8.52 -8.28
C LYS A 54 -2.28 8.04 -9.46
N ALA A 55 -2.41 6.77 -9.89
CA ALA A 55 -1.62 6.21 -10.98
C ALA A 55 -1.83 7.00 -12.28
N LYS A 56 -3.09 7.40 -12.58
CA LYS A 56 -3.43 8.25 -13.74
C LYS A 56 -2.78 9.63 -13.65
N ALA A 57 -2.87 10.29 -12.50
CA ALA A 57 -2.27 11.60 -12.29
C ALA A 57 -0.73 11.56 -12.40
N TYR A 58 -0.13 10.48 -11.89
CA TYR A 58 1.32 10.27 -11.96
C TYR A 58 1.79 9.97 -13.38
N HIS A 59 1.05 9.18 -14.14
CA HIS A 59 1.32 8.94 -15.55
C HIS A 59 1.30 10.25 -16.35
N ALA A 60 0.28 11.07 -16.13
CA ALA A 60 0.13 12.36 -16.84
C ALA A 60 1.30 13.32 -16.61
N VAL A 61 1.94 13.32 -15.43
CA VAL A 61 3.05 14.24 -15.14
C VAL A 61 4.43 13.64 -15.42
N SER A 62 4.57 12.31 -15.39
CA SER A 62 5.85 11.66 -15.63
C SER A 62 6.08 11.26 -17.07
N GLY A 63 5.00 11.04 -17.84
CA GLY A 63 5.06 10.45 -19.19
C GLY A 63 5.53 9.00 -19.21
N LEU A 64 5.69 8.36 -18.03
CA LEU A 64 6.14 6.98 -17.89
C LEU A 64 4.99 6.07 -17.47
N PRO A 65 5.06 4.75 -17.74
CA PRO A 65 4.25 3.79 -17.03
C PRO A 65 4.31 4.06 -15.53
N SER A 66 3.15 4.24 -14.89
CA SER A 66 3.07 4.72 -13.52
C SER A 66 2.15 3.87 -12.68
N PHE A 67 2.50 3.66 -11.42
CA PHE A 67 1.63 2.91 -10.51
C PHE A 67 1.42 3.59 -9.18
N SER A 68 0.35 3.20 -8.52
CA SER A 68 0.09 3.52 -7.13
C SER A 68 -0.45 2.30 -6.39
N LEU A 69 -0.07 2.20 -5.13
CA LEU A 69 -0.63 1.29 -4.15
C LEU A 69 -1.30 2.13 -3.07
N ASP A 70 -2.59 1.95 -2.89
CA ASP A 70 -3.34 2.56 -1.80
C ASP A 70 -3.88 1.50 -0.84
N SER A 71 -4.13 1.89 0.42
CA SER A 71 -4.43 0.94 1.49
C SER A 71 -5.64 1.39 2.29
N GLY A 72 -6.51 0.44 2.63
CA GLY A 72 -7.58 0.63 3.60
C GLY A 72 -7.44 -0.35 4.75
N LEU A 73 -7.73 0.09 5.96
CA LEU A 73 -7.71 -0.75 7.16
C LEU A 73 -9.08 -1.40 7.36
N TYR A 74 -9.07 -2.71 7.62
CA TYR A 74 -10.28 -3.49 7.86
C TYR A 74 -10.14 -4.31 9.13
N LEU A 75 -11.19 -4.27 9.95
CA LEU A 75 -11.25 -4.84 11.28
C LEU A 75 -12.24 -6.01 11.28
N GLU A 76 -11.79 -7.20 11.67
CA GLU A 76 -12.65 -8.40 11.73
C GLU A 76 -13.68 -8.26 12.87
N GLY A 77 -14.94 -8.56 12.58
CA GLY A 77 -16.03 -8.53 13.55
C GLY A 77 -16.54 -7.13 13.95
N VAL A 78 -16.03 -6.08 13.32
CA VAL A 78 -16.47 -4.70 13.55
C VAL A 78 -17.55 -4.34 12.50
N PRO A 79 -18.67 -3.70 12.89
CA PRO A 79 -19.72 -3.28 11.98
C PRO A 79 -19.23 -2.38 10.84
N ALA A 80 -19.92 -2.44 9.69
CA ALA A 80 -19.50 -1.75 8.48
C ALA A 80 -19.36 -0.21 8.67
N GLU A 81 -20.23 0.38 9.45
CA GLU A 81 -20.24 1.82 9.77
C GLU A 81 -19.06 2.28 10.64
N LEU A 82 -18.37 1.35 11.29
CA LEU A 82 -17.16 1.60 12.09
C LEU A 82 -15.88 1.16 11.38
N GLN A 83 -15.98 0.61 10.17
CA GLN A 83 -14.81 0.22 9.39
C GLN A 83 -14.05 1.46 8.92
N PRO A 84 -12.73 1.54 9.17
CA PRO A 84 -11.93 2.67 8.71
C PRO A 84 -11.86 2.78 7.18
N GLY A 85 -11.79 1.62 6.49
CA GLY A 85 -11.61 1.58 5.04
C GLY A 85 -10.39 2.38 4.59
N PRO A 86 -10.50 3.19 3.52
CA PRO A 86 -9.41 4.03 3.03
C PRO A 86 -9.09 5.23 3.94
N TYR A 87 -9.99 5.56 4.89
CA TYR A 87 -9.87 6.75 5.74
C TYR A 87 -9.28 6.45 7.12
N VAL A 88 -8.18 5.69 7.14
CA VAL A 88 -7.58 5.16 8.37
C VAL A 88 -7.28 6.25 9.43
N ARG A 89 -6.89 7.45 8.99
CA ARG A 89 -6.62 8.61 9.86
C ARG A 89 -7.80 9.57 10.00
N ARG A 90 -8.88 9.35 9.26
CA ARG A 90 -10.01 10.28 9.24
C ARG A 90 -11.22 9.67 9.93
N VAL A 91 -11.51 10.13 11.12
CA VAL A 91 -12.65 9.69 11.92
C VAL A 91 -13.67 10.82 12.05
N LYS A 92 -14.92 10.57 11.67
CA LYS A 92 -16.01 11.57 11.71
C LYS A 92 -15.63 12.90 11.04
N GLY A 93 -14.92 12.82 9.89
CA GLY A 93 -14.50 14.00 9.13
C GLY A 93 -13.26 14.74 9.66
N LYS A 94 -12.71 14.32 10.82
CA LYS A 94 -11.49 14.91 11.39
C LYS A 94 -10.28 14.01 11.09
N GLU A 95 -9.20 14.62 10.61
CA GLU A 95 -7.91 13.95 10.51
C GLU A 95 -7.25 13.91 11.89
N LEU A 96 -6.85 12.71 12.32
CA LEU A 96 -6.27 12.47 13.64
C LEU A 96 -4.75 12.72 13.63
N SER A 97 -4.25 13.39 14.66
CA SER A 97 -2.83 13.37 15.00
C SER A 97 -2.37 11.96 15.39
N ASP A 98 -1.07 11.75 15.52
CA ASP A 98 -0.53 10.43 15.88
C ASP A 98 -1.07 9.94 17.24
N GLU A 99 -1.13 10.82 18.26
CA GLU A 99 -1.64 10.45 19.58
C GLU A 99 -3.17 10.24 19.59
N GLU A 100 -3.92 11.07 18.86
CA GLU A 100 -5.37 10.89 18.71
C GLU A 100 -5.69 9.58 17.98
N PHE A 101 -4.87 9.21 17.01
CA PHE A 101 -4.98 7.94 16.29
C PHE A 101 -4.77 6.75 17.25
N ILE A 102 -3.70 6.77 18.03
CA ILE A 102 -3.41 5.72 19.01
C ILE A 102 -4.56 5.61 20.01
N ALA A 103 -4.99 6.75 20.59
CA ALA A 103 -6.07 6.77 21.56
C ALA A 103 -7.40 6.23 20.99
N TYR A 104 -7.73 6.57 19.74
CA TYR A 104 -8.94 6.10 19.08
C TYR A 104 -8.94 4.57 18.90
N TYR A 105 -7.87 4.02 18.31
CA TYR A 105 -7.80 2.58 18.07
C TYR A 105 -7.58 1.77 19.35
N GLN A 106 -6.90 2.33 20.35
CA GLN A 106 -6.80 1.76 21.69
C GLN A 106 -8.19 1.61 22.34
N GLN A 107 -8.98 2.68 22.32
CA GLN A 107 -10.34 2.66 22.85
C GLN A 107 -11.23 1.66 22.08
N LEU A 108 -11.09 1.61 20.77
CA LEU A 108 -11.82 0.65 19.95
C LEU A 108 -11.40 -0.79 20.31
N ALA A 109 -10.11 -1.08 20.43
CA ALA A 109 -9.64 -2.39 20.84
C ALA A 109 -10.15 -2.80 22.22
N HIS A 110 -10.19 -1.87 23.18
CA HIS A 110 -10.75 -2.09 24.51
C HIS A 110 -12.23 -2.53 24.45
N GLN A 111 -13.06 -1.89 23.60
CA GLN A 111 -14.47 -2.23 23.41
C GLN A 111 -14.69 -3.65 22.86
N TYR A 112 -13.70 -4.19 22.15
CA TYR A 112 -13.73 -5.53 21.54
C TYR A 112 -12.87 -6.56 22.31
N GLY A 113 -12.68 -6.38 23.63
CA GLY A 113 -12.01 -7.36 24.49
C GLY A 113 -10.49 -7.24 24.49
N GLY A 114 -9.96 -6.03 24.31
CA GLY A 114 -8.54 -5.70 24.46
C GLY A 114 -7.72 -5.80 23.18
N ARG A 115 -8.27 -6.38 22.12
CA ARG A 115 -7.60 -6.47 20.81
C ARG A 115 -8.59 -6.61 19.66
N LEU A 116 -8.19 -6.09 18.49
CA LEU A 116 -8.91 -6.21 17.24
C LEU A 116 -8.04 -6.92 16.20
N LYS A 117 -8.59 -7.90 15.51
CA LYS A 117 -7.92 -8.51 14.37
C LYS A 117 -8.09 -7.61 13.16
N ALA A 118 -6.99 -7.23 12.55
CA ALA A 118 -6.93 -6.23 11.50
C ALA A 118 -6.05 -6.64 10.34
N ARG A 119 -6.30 -6.08 9.17
CA ARG A 119 -5.38 -6.12 8.02
C ARG A 119 -5.57 -4.90 7.14
N PHE A 120 -4.53 -4.55 6.39
CA PHE A 120 -4.67 -3.63 5.28
C PHE A 120 -5.08 -4.39 4.02
N ILE A 121 -6.17 -3.96 3.40
CA ILE A 121 -6.56 -4.39 2.06
C ILE A 121 -6.11 -3.29 1.11
N ASN A 122 -5.37 -3.69 0.07
CA ASN A 122 -4.77 -2.73 -0.84
C ASN A 122 -5.46 -2.76 -2.21
N GLY A 123 -5.35 -1.64 -2.90
CA GLY A 123 -5.59 -1.50 -4.32
C GLY A 123 -4.31 -1.12 -5.01
N LEU A 124 -3.95 -1.83 -6.06
CA LEU A 124 -2.81 -1.59 -6.92
C LEU A 124 -3.31 -1.27 -8.32
N CYS A 125 -2.92 -0.13 -8.85
CA CYS A 125 -3.21 0.24 -10.23
C CYS A 125 -1.93 0.65 -10.95
N VAL A 126 -1.71 0.11 -12.14
CA VAL A 126 -0.66 0.50 -13.07
C VAL A 126 -1.32 1.08 -14.31
N VAL A 127 -0.95 2.27 -14.70
CA VAL A 127 -1.26 2.91 -15.99
C VAL A 127 -0.03 2.74 -16.87
N LEU A 128 -0.17 2.00 -17.96
CA LEU A 128 0.91 1.75 -18.92
C LEU A 128 0.97 2.86 -19.98
N ASN A 129 -0.20 3.27 -20.44
CA ASN A 129 -0.41 4.37 -21.39
C ASN A 129 -1.87 4.86 -21.28
N ASP A 130 -2.27 5.81 -22.12
CA ASP A 130 -3.61 6.42 -22.08
C ASP A 130 -4.77 5.43 -22.30
N ARG A 131 -4.50 4.24 -22.84
CA ARG A 131 -5.52 3.23 -23.19
C ARG A 131 -5.43 1.96 -22.35
N GLN A 132 -4.30 1.75 -21.68
CA GLN A 132 -4.02 0.48 -20.98
C GLN A 132 -3.72 0.71 -19.52
N ARG A 133 -4.48 0.04 -18.68
CA ARG A 133 -4.21 -0.07 -17.25
C ARG A 133 -4.43 -1.50 -16.76
N LYS A 134 -3.73 -1.86 -15.70
CA LYS A 134 -3.89 -3.12 -14.99
C LYS A 134 -4.13 -2.84 -13.52
N GLU A 135 -4.98 -3.64 -12.90
CA GLU A 135 -5.44 -3.44 -11.54
C GLU A 135 -5.43 -4.74 -10.76
N ALA A 136 -5.13 -4.64 -9.46
CA ALA A 136 -5.32 -5.72 -8.51
C ALA A 136 -5.84 -5.16 -7.19
N ALA A 137 -6.73 -5.89 -6.55
CA ALA A 137 -7.26 -5.53 -5.25
C ALA A 137 -7.66 -6.79 -4.46
N GLY A 138 -7.93 -6.61 -3.18
CA GLY A 138 -8.43 -7.66 -2.33
C GLY A 138 -7.35 -8.52 -1.69
N PRO A 139 -7.67 -9.77 -1.30
CA PRO A 139 -6.81 -10.60 -0.44
C PRO A 139 -5.39 -10.82 -0.96
N GLN A 140 -5.23 -10.93 -2.29
CA GLN A 140 -3.93 -11.23 -2.92
C GLN A 140 -2.90 -10.10 -2.83
N VAL A 141 -3.35 -8.87 -2.59
CA VAL A 141 -2.47 -7.70 -2.39
C VAL A 141 -2.66 -7.07 -1.02
N SER A 142 -3.21 -7.83 -0.08
CA SER A 142 -3.41 -7.40 1.31
C SER A 142 -2.21 -7.74 2.18
N THR A 143 -2.11 -7.08 3.34
CA THR A 143 -1.16 -7.51 4.37
C THR A 143 -1.62 -8.81 5.03
N ASP A 144 -0.73 -9.47 5.73
CA ASP A 144 -1.10 -10.49 6.68
C ASP A 144 -1.94 -9.89 7.82
N TRP A 145 -2.65 -10.76 8.55
CA TRP A 145 -3.42 -10.32 9.71
C TRP A 145 -2.50 -9.90 10.84
N PHE A 146 -2.90 -8.86 11.57
CA PHE A 146 -2.23 -8.40 12.80
C PHE A 146 -3.27 -8.04 13.86
N TRP A 147 -2.80 -7.84 15.09
CA TRP A 147 -3.64 -7.35 16.17
C TRP A 147 -3.43 -5.85 16.37
N ILE A 148 -4.52 -5.10 16.50
CA ILE A 148 -4.52 -3.79 17.13
C ILE A 148 -4.84 -4.02 18.60
N VAL A 149 -3.99 -3.55 19.49
CA VAL A 149 -4.10 -3.83 20.93
C VAL A 149 -4.41 -2.56 21.74
N GLU A 150 -5.08 -2.75 22.88
CA GLU A 150 -5.45 -1.67 23.79
C GLU A 150 -4.27 -1.08 24.59
N THR A 151 -3.15 -1.78 24.68
CA THR A 151 -1.96 -1.32 25.38
C THR A 151 -0.90 -0.90 24.36
N PRO A 152 -0.69 0.42 24.15
CA PRO A 152 0.32 0.87 23.21
C PRO A 152 1.73 0.61 23.71
N HIS A 153 2.65 0.29 22.80
CA HIS A 153 4.08 0.30 23.08
C HIS A 153 4.54 1.73 23.44
N PRO A 154 5.50 1.91 24.39
CA PRO A 154 5.96 3.25 24.80
C PRO A 154 6.69 4.02 23.69
N THR A 155 7.35 3.32 22.76
CA THR A 155 8.05 3.95 21.63
C THR A 155 7.05 4.51 20.63
N ARG A 156 7.34 5.73 20.14
CA ARG A 156 6.56 6.43 19.11
C ARG A 156 7.42 6.71 17.90
N LEU A 157 6.93 6.33 16.74
CA LEU A 157 7.53 6.71 15.46
C LEU A 157 6.65 7.79 14.81
N LYS A 158 7.18 9.00 14.69
CA LYS A 158 6.45 10.13 14.10
C LYS A 158 5.95 9.79 12.70
N GLY A 159 4.64 9.94 12.49
CA GLY A 159 3.97 9.61 11.24
C GLY A 159 3.57 8.13 11.08
N PHE A 160 3.92 7.27 12.05
CA PHE A 160 3.64 5.82 12.06
C PHE A 160 2.96 5.38 13.37
N PRO A 161 1.82 5.96 13.75
CA PRO A 161 1.18 5.66 15.04
C PRO A 161 0.69 4.21 15.14
N MET A 162 0.35 3.59 14.00
CA MET A 162 -0.07 2.18 13.94
C MET A 162 1.01 1.25 14.52
N ASP A 163 2.29 1.53 14.29
CA ASP A 163 3.39 0.66 14.69
C ASP A 163 3.48 0.49 16.21
N SER A 164 2.96 1.47 16.98
CA SER A 164 2.92 1.40 18.45
C SER A 164 1.75 0.58 19.01
N ILE A 165 0.77 0.21 18.18
CA ILE A 165 -0.43 -0.54 18.60
C ILE A 165 -0.67 -1.79 17.76
N ALA A 166 0.07 -1.99 16.68
CA ALA A 166 0.02 -3.19 15.86
C ALA A 166 0.97 -4.25 16.39
N VAL A 167 0.45 -5.48 16.57
CA VAL A 167 1.19 -6.63 17.08
C VAL A 167 1.08 -7.78 16.09
N ASP A 168 2.22 -8.39 15.80
CA ASP A 168 2.29 -9.60 14.98
C ASP A 168 1.71 -10.80 15.75
N PRO A 169 0.74 -11.54 15.19
CA PRO A 169 0.06 -12.63 15.89
C PRO A 169 0.95 -13.84 16.18
N GLN A 170 2.03 -14.03 15.41
CA GLN A 170 2.90 -15.20 15.54
C GLN A 170 4.00 -14.97 16.58
N THR A 171 4.57 -13.76 16.59
CA THR A 171 5.69 -13.42 17.46
C THR A 171 5.28 -12.69 18.74
N GLY A 172 4.10 -12.09 18.75
CA GLY A 172 3.65 -11.22 19.85
C GLY A 172 4.38 -9.88 19.93
N ARG A 173 5.23 -9.55 18.95
CA ARG A 173 6.02 -8.31 18.93
C ARG A 173 5.23 -7.17 18.29
N TYR A 174 5.44 -5.96 18.82
CA TYR A 174 4.92 -4.75 18.19
C TYR A 174 5.69 -4.43 16.89
N TRP A 175 5.02 -3.83 15.93
CA TRP A 175 5.66 -3.41 14.68
C TRP A 175 6.79 -2.40 14.91
N VAL A 176 6.66 -1.55 15.93
CA VAL A 176 7.70 -0.58 16.30
C VAL A 176 9.01 -1.23 16.79
N GLU A 177 8.96 -2.50 17.22
CA GLU A 177 10.11 -3.29 17.62
C GLU A 177 10.76 -4.04 16.44
N GLY A 178 10.09 -4.06 15.30
CA GLY A 178 10.59 -4.69 14.09
C GLY A 178 11.80 -3.92 13.56
N ASP A 179 12.86 -4.64 13.25
CA ASP A 179 13.97 -4.07 12.50
C ASP A 179 13.48 -3.80 11.07
N LEU A 180 13.48 -2.54 10.64
CA LEU A 180 13.14 -2.13 9.28
C LEU A 180 14.06 -2.78 8.22
N LYS A 181 15.04 -3.58 8.66
CA LYS A 181 16.02 -4.29 7.84
C LYS A 181 15.57 -5.67 7.38
N ASP A 182 14.44 -6.19 7.86
CA ASP A 182 13.96 -7.51 7.46
C ASP A 182 13.34 -7.51 6.05
N GLU A 183 14.19 -7.23 5.05
CA GLU A 183 13.87 -7.42 3.63
C GLU A 183 13.39 -8.86 3.32
N GLN A 184 13.83 -9.84 4.12
CA GLN A 184 13.41 -11.23 3.97
C GLN A 184 11.95 -11.44 4.42
N ILE A 185 11.54 -10.82 5.54
CA ILE A 185 10.14 -10.86 6.00
C ILE A 185 9.24 -10.13 5.01
N ALA A 186 9.68 -8.98 4.51
CA ALA A 186 8.93 -8.25 3.49
C ALA A 186 8.69 -9.08 2.23
N LYS A 187 9.66 -9.90 1.78
CA LYS A 187 9.54 -10.75 0.58
C LYS A 187 8.60 -11.93 0.75
N GLY A 188 8.43 -12.45 1.96
CA GLY A 188 7.55 -13.58 2.27
C GLY A 188 6.11 -13.19 2.63
N SER A 189 5.81 -11.92 2.81
CA SER A 189 4.47 -11.47 3.18
C SER A 189 3.45 -11.66 2.04
N THR A 190 2.17 -11.83 2.39
CA THR A 190 1.08 -11.94 1.41
C THR A 190 1.08 -10.78 0.43
N LEU A 191 1.31 -9.57 0.90
CA LEU A 191 1.43 -8.38 0.04
C LEU A 191 2.57 -8.50 -0.96
N ALA A 192 3.76 -8.90 -0.50
CA ALA A 192 4.93 -9.01 -1.37
C ALA A 192 4.73 -10.06 -2.46
N ILE A 193 4.21 -11.23 -2.08
CA ILE A 193 3.89 -12.31 -3.02
C ILE A 193 2.89 -11.83 -4.06
N GLY A 194 1.81 -11.17 -3.63
CA GLY A 194 0.77 -10.68 -4.53
C GLY A 194 1.26 -9.60 -5.48
N VAL A 195 2.01 -8.62 -4.97
CA VAL A 195 2.60 -7.55 -5.80
C VAL A 195 3.59 -8.13 -6.82
N ARG A 196 4.48 -9.04 -6.41
CA ARG A 196 5.43 -9.69 -7.33
C ARG A 196 4.71 -10.48 -8.42
N ARG A 197 3.65 -11.23 -8.07
CA ARG A 197 2.83 -11.96 -9.03
C ARG A 197 2.21 -11.02 -10.05
N PHE A 198 1.57 -9.95 -9.57
CA PHE A 198 0.96 -8.94 -10.43
C PHE A 198 1.95 -8.35 -11.45
N PHE A 199 3.13 -7.94 -10.99
CA PHE A 199 4.14 -7.40 -11.90
C PHE A 199 4.78 -8.46 -12.80
N SER A 200 4.88 -9.73 -12.38
CA SER A 200 5.33 -10.81 -13.25
C SER A 200 4.36 -11.05 -14.40
N GLU A 201 3.06 -11.08 -14.12
CA GLU A 201 2.01 -11.20 -15.12
C GLU A 201 1.98 -9.99 -16.08
N LEU A 202 2.22 -8.78 -15.55
CA LEU A 202 2.33 -7.57 -16.36
C LEU A 202 3.48 -7.66 -17.37
N LEU A 203 4.67 -8.05 -16.91
CA LEU A 203 5.86 -8.17 -17.73
C LEU A 203 5.74 -9.26 -18.81
N GLN A 204 5.04 -10.36 -18.52
CA GLN A 204 4.79 -11.41 -19.51
C GLN A 204 3.86 -10.93 -20.64
N ASN A 205 2.83 -10.17 -20.29
CA ASN A 205 1.89 -9.64 -21.28
C ASN A 205 2.52 -8.58 -22.18
N ASP A 206 3.42 -7.75 -21.64
CA ASP A 206 4.17 -6.76 -22.46
C ASP A 206 5.05 -7.46 -23.51
N LEU A 207 5.74 -8.54 -23.11
CA LEU A 207 6.57 -9.32 -24.03
C LEU A 207 5.75 -9.98 -25.18
N HIS A 208 4.53 -10.42 -24.88
CA HIS A 208 3.67 -11.02 -25.91
C HIS A 208 3.17 -9.97 -26.92
N SER A 209 2.80 -8.77 -26.44
CA SER A 209 2.36 -7.68 -27.33
C SER A 209 3.49 -7.18 -28.25
N GLU A 210 4.72 -7.07 -27.75
CA GLU A 210 5.88 -6.70 -28.58
C GLU A 210 6.18 -7.76 -29.65
N ILE A 211 6.03 -9.04 -29.34
CA ILE A 211 6.25 -10.15 -30.30
C ILE A 211 5.15 -10.17 -31.37
N GLU A 212 3.90 -9.90 -31.01
CA GLU A 212 2.80 -9.82 -31.96
C GLU A 212 2.96 -8.63 -32.92
N GLU A 213 3.35 -7.44 -32.42
CA GLU A 213 3.64 -6.28 -33.27
C GLU A 213 4.78 -6.52 -34.27
N ILE A 214 5.81 -7.27 -33.89
CA ILE A 214 6.93 -7.64 -34.77
C ILE A 214 6.47 -8.65 -35.84
N ASN A 215 5.58 -9.58 -35.51
CA ASN A 215 5.15 -10.63 -36.43
C ASN A 215 4.05 -10.19 -37.40
N TYR A 216 3.29 -9.16 -37.12
CA TYR A 216 2.17 -8.64 -37.94
C TYR A 216 2.43 -7.24 -38.51
N GLY A 217 3.59 -6.65 -38.25
CA GLY A 217 4.01 -5.31 -38.70
C GLY A 217 4.80 -5.29 -40.05
N THR A 218 4.60 -6.28 -40.92
CA THR A 218 5.17 -6.32 -42.27
C THR A 218 4.14 -6.10 -43.32
#